data_82bcc2c13eb9c5ab9d4a1fda726a9e45
#
_entry.id   82bcc2c13eb9c5ab9d4a1fda726a9e45
#
_cell.length_a   1.000
_cell.length_b   1.000
_cell.length_c   1.000
_cell.angle_alpha   90.00
_cell.angle_beta   90.00
_cell.angle_gamma   90.00
#
_symmetry.space_group_name_H-M   'P 1'
#
loop_
_entity.id
_entity.type
_entity.pdbx_description
1 polymer ?
#
loop_
_entity_poly.entity_id
_entity_poly.type
_entity_poly.pdbx_seq_one_letter_code
_entity_poly.pdbx_strand_id
1 'polypeptide(L)'
;KVDGIYSDYSNGEGHPLNRDFYVPSTIAVGASDDDIGGRFDGHARQSRFRLTTNTPVDGGDSITGVLEFDFMVTKGDYDNERISNSYLPRMRHAFLKYKNWLVGQTWTTFMDVGALHESLDFIGTTDGITFGRQVMVRYSQNGFDFALENPETTVVGVGATDDNSVPDVI
;
A
#
# COMPACT_ATOMS: atom_id res chain seq x y z
N LYS A 1 -2.19 -12.86 10.04
CA LYS A 1 -3.05 -13.38 8.98
C LYS A 1 -2.25 -14.39 8.16
N VAL A 2 -2.82 -15.53 7.87
CA VAL A 2 -2.26 -16.54 6.97
C VAL A 2 -3.12 -16.59 5.73
N ASP A 3 -2.49 -16.55 4.57
CA ASP A 3 -3.15 -16.56 3.27
C ASP A 3 -2.71 -17.79 2.48
N GLY A 4 -3.67 -18.43 1.81
CA GLY A 4 -3.44 -19.43 0.80
C GLY A 4 -3.98 -18.92 -0.52
N ILE A 5 -3.16 -18.94 -1.55
CA ILE A 5 -3.49 -18.40 -2.87
C ILE A 5 -3.30 -19.53 -3.88
N TYR A 6 -4.32 -19.72 -4.73
CA TYR A 6 -4.24 -20.59 -5.89
C TYR A 6 -4.38 -19.74 -7.13
N SER A 7 -3.43 -19.83 -8.04
CA SER A 7 -3.37 -19.02 -9.25
C SER A 7 -3.23 -19.89 -10.49
N ASP A 8 -3.90 -19.49 -11.54
CA ASP A 8 -3.85 -20.11 -12.87
C ASP A 8 -3.79 -18.99 -13.92
N TYR A 9 -2.80 -19.02 -14.78
CA TYR A 9 -2.55 -17.98 -15.77
C TYR A 9 -2.42 -18.56 -17.18
N SER A 10 -3.26 -18.10 -18.10
CA SER A 10 -3.29 -18.55 -19.49
C SER A 10 -2.22 -17.92 -20.40
N ASN A 11 -1.58 -16.83 -19.96
CA ASN A 11 -0.60 -16.09 -20.77
C ASN A 11 0.75 -15.90 -20.08
N GLY A 12 1.10 -16.80 -19.16
CA GLY A 12 2.30 -16.68 -18.37
C GLY A 12 2.17 -15.77 -17.14
N GLU A 13 3.09 -15.90 -16.21
CA GLU A 13 3.17 -15.08 -15.01
C GLU A 13 3.92 -13.78 -15.34
N GLY A 14 3.22 -12.68 -15.50
CA GLY A 14 3.81 -11.42 -15.92
C GLY A 14 4.72 -10.76 -14.89
N HIS A 15 4.48 -10.99 -13.59
CA HIS A 15 5.25 -10.39 -12.51
C HIS A 15 5.14 -11.23 -11.22
N PRO A 16 6.23 -11.36 -10.43
CA PRO A 16 6.21 -12.08 -9.15
C PRO A 16 5.14 -11.62 -8.14
N LEU A 17 4.71 -10.37 -8.23
CA LEU A 17 3.62 -9.84 -7.40
C LEU A 17 2.29 -10.56 -7.60
N ASN A 18 2.04 -11.11 -8.77
CA ASN A 18 0.78 -11.82 -9.07
C ASN A 18 0.60 -13.09 -8.23
N ARG A 19 1.64 -13.54 -7.57
CA ARG A 19 1.58 -14.66 -6.63
C ARG A 19 1.00 -14.26 -5.27
N ASP A 20 1.21 -13.00 -4.87
CA ASP A 20 0.81 -12.49 -3.56
C ASP A 20 -0.55 -11.79 -3.60
N PHE A 21 -0.82 -11.09 -4.68
CA PHE A 21 -2.04 -10.31 -4.89
C PHE A 21 -2.16 -9.89 -6.36
N TYR A 22 -3.38 -9.66 -6.77
CA TYR A 22 -3.70 -9.33 -8.14
C TYR A 22 -3.52 -7.84 -8.43
N VAL A 23 -2.61 -7.52 -9.35
CA VAL A 23 -2.39 -6.15 -9.84
C VAL A 23 -2.64 -6.12 -11.34
N PRO A 24 -3.75 -5.54 -11.83
CA PRO A 24 -4.13 -5.59 -13.24
C PRO A 24 -3.06 -5.11 -14.22
N SER A 25 -2.30 -4.09 -13.86
CA SER A 25 -1.21 -3.55 -14.68
C SER A 25 -0.02 -4.49 -14.87
N THR A 26 0.07 -5.55 -14.07
CA THR A 26 1.16 -6.54 -14.12
C THR A 26 0.77 -7.82 -14.87
N ILE A 27 -0.48 -7.93 -15.31
CA ILE A 27 -0.95 -9.10 -16.07
C ILE A 27 -0.29 -9.11 -17.43
N ALA A 28 0.34 -10.24 -17.78
CA ALA A 28 0.89 -10.44 -19.11
C ALA A 28 -0.23 -10.54 -20.14
N VAL A 29 -0.14 -9.74 -21.21
CA VAL A 29 -1.10 -9.75 -22.31
C VAL A 29 -0.39 -10.13 -23.59
N GLY A 30 -0.76 -11.27 -24.18
CA GLY A 30 -0.24 -11.75 -25.46
C GLY A 30 1.26 -12.04 -25.47
N ALA A 31 1.86 -12.32 -24.32
CA ALA A 31 3.30 -12.43 -24.21
C ALA A 31 3.86 -13.82 -24.51
N SER A 32 3.10 -14.88 -24.33
CA SER A 32 3.50 -16.26 -24.67
C SER A 32 2.31 -17.21 -24.64
N ASP A 33 2.43 -18.33 -25.37
CA ASP A 33 1.50 -19.48 -25.29
C ASP A 33 1.78 -20.38 -24.07
N ASP A 34 2.57 -19.91 -23.10
CA ASP A 34 2.93 -20.68 -21.93
C ASP A 34 1.83 -20.58 -20.87
N ASP A 35 0.93 -21.55 -20.88
CA ASP A 35 0.03 -21.78 -19.76
C ASP A 35 0.86 -22.14 -18.51
N ILE A 36 0.78 -21.31 -17.50
CA ILE A 36 1.27 -21.64 -16.17
C ILE A 36 0.11 -22.24 -15.40
N GLY A 37 -0.02 -23.57 -15.51
CA GLY A 37 -1.02 -24.34 -14.76
C GLY A 37 -0.89 -24.15 -13.25
N GLY A 38 -1.99 -24.30 -12.57
CA GLY A 38 -2.25 -23.95 -11.18
C GLY A 38 -1.08 -23.98 -10.21
N ARG A 39 -0.81 -22.84 -9.61
CA ARG A 39 0.19 -22.67 -8.54
C ARG A 39 -0.48 -22.40 -7.21
N PHE A 40 -0.03 -23.09 -6.19
CA PHE A 40 -0.39 -22.78 -4.81
C PHE A 40 0.75 -22.01 -4.16
N ASP A 41 0.39 -20.93 -3.48
CA ASP A 41 1.27 -20.17 -2.61
C ASP A 41 0.61 -19.97 -1.23
N GLY A 42 1.41 -19.96 -0.18
CA GLY A 42 0.91 -19.77 1.18
C GLY A 42 1.91 -18.96 2.01
N HIS A 43 1.42 -17.88 2.59
CA HIS A 43 2.27 -17.00 3.38
C HIS A 43 1.53 -16.33 4.54
N ALA A 44 2.31 -15.75 5.46
CA ALA A 44 1.82 -14.96 6.60
C ALA A 44 2.16 -13.46 6.47
N ARG A 45 2.53 -12.98 5.28
CA ARG A 45 3.05 -11.62 5.01
C ARG A 45 2.05 -10.51 5.26
N GLN A 46 0.75 -10.81 5.21
CA GLN A 46 -0.30 -9.84 5.55
C GLN A 46 -0.46 -9.62 7.05
N SER A 47 0.32 -10.32 7.89
CA SER A 47 0.35 -10.06 9.33
C SER A 47 0.76 -8.62 9.59
N ARG A 48 0.01 -7.94 10.44
CA ARG A 48 0.13 -6.50 10.64
C ARG A 48 0.35 -6.19 12.10
N PHE A 49 1.30 -5.31 12.36
CA PHE A 49 1.57 -4.78 13.67
C PHE A 49 1.25 -3.30 13.70
N ARG A 50 0.48 -2.89 14.69
CA ARG A 50 0.11 -1.49 14.88
C ARG A 50 0.34 -1.08 16.33
N LEU A 51 1.11 -0.03 16.51
CA LEU A 51 1.25 0.69 17.77
C LEU A 51 0.48 1.99 17.67
N THR A 52 -0.40 2.24 18.62
CA THR A 52 -1.10 3.51 18.74
C THR A 52 -0.79 4.10 20.12
N THR A 53 -0.35 5.34 20.14
CA THR A 53 -0.12 6.10 21.37
C THR A 53 -1.13 7.24 21.46
N ASN A 54 -1.51 7.60 22.67
CA ASN A 54 -2.36 8.77 22.95
C ASN A 54 -1.77 9.53 24.12
N THR A 55 -1.22 10.70 23.84
CA THR A 55 -0.51 11.52 24.82
C THR A 55 -1.35 12.75 25.14
N PRO A 56 -1.87 12.87 26.37
CA PRO A 56 -2.57 14.08 26.79
C PRO A 56 -1.66 15.30 26.72
N VAL A 57 -2.23 16.42 26.31
CA VAL A 57 -1.56 17.72 26.32
C VAL A 57 -2.42 18.73 27.11
N ASP A 58 -1.82 19.85 27.48
CA ASP A 58 -2.52 20.90 28.23
C ASP A 58 -3.74 21.40 27.44
N GLY A 59 -4.83 21.67 28.16
CA GLY A 59 -6.10 22.09 27.55
C GLY A 59 -7.10 20.99 27.28
N GLY A 60 -6.80 19.74 27.67
CA GLY A 60 -7.72 18.60 27.54
C GLY A 60 -7.71 17.90 26.17
N ASP A 61 -6.82 18.30 25.30
CA ASP A 61 -6.57 17.66 24.00
C ASP A 61 -5.58 16.49 24.14
N SER A 62 -5.40 15.76 23.04
CA SER A 62 -4.39 14.70 22.98
C SER A 62 -3.70 14.63 21.63
N ILE A 63 -2.43 14.19 21.64
CA ILE A 63 -1.69 13.83 20.43
C ILE A 63 -1.80 12.32 20.25
N THR A 64 -2.30 11.89 19.11
CA THR A 64 -2.35 10.47 18.72
C THR A 64 -1.18 10.17 17.78
N GLY A 65 -0.36 9.19 18.15
CA GLY A 65 0.69 8.65 17.31
C GLY A 65 0.29 7.26 16.78
N VAL A 66 0.59 6.99 15.52
CA VAL A 66 0.36 5.68 14.89
C VAL A 66 1.61 5.23 14.17
N LEU A 67 2.03 3.99 14.45
CA LEU A 67 3.05 3.27 13.68
C LEU A 67 2.46 1.93 13.27
N GLU A 68 2.44 1.64 11.98
CA GLU A 68 1.91 0.38 11.45
C GLU A 68 2.83 -0.16 10.36
N PHE A 69 3.08 -1.46 10.38
CA PHE A 69 3.82 -2.18 9.35
C PHE A 69 3.28 -3.58 9.11
N ASP A 70 3.52 -4.10 7.92
CA ASP A 70 3.32 -5.49 7.50
C ASP A 70 4.60 -6.04 6.86
N PHE A 71 4.50 -7.20 6.19
CA PHE A 71 5.62 -7.86 5.52
C PHE A 71 5.40 -8.01 4.01
N MET A 72 4.48 -7.26 3.42
CA MET A 72 4.15 -7.29 2.00
C MET A 72 5.11 -6.43 1.18
N VAL A 73 6.42 -6.68 1.29
CA VAL A 73 7.44 -6.03 0.46
C VAL A 73 7.34 -6.57 -0.96
N THR A 74 7.36 -5.67 -1.93
CA THR A 74 7.06 -5.98 -3.33
C THR A 74 8.28 -6.26 -4.20
N LYS A 75 9.48 -6.35 -3.66
CA LYS A 75 10.70 -6.62 -4.43
C LYS A 75 11.43 -7.86 -3.94
N GLY A 76 11.66 -8.78 -4.88
CA GLY A 76 12.02 -10.17 -4.71
C GLY A 76 13.39 -10.54 -4.13
N ASP A 77 14.30 -9.61 -3.86
CA ASP A 77 15.64 -9.95 -3.35
C ASP A 77 15.66 -10.23 -1.84
N TYR A 78 14.61 -9.90 -1.14
CA TYR A 78 14.47 -10.09 0.31
C TYR A 78 13.49 -11.19 0.69
N ASP A 79 12.99 -11.88 -0.31
CA ASP A 79 11.95 -12.87 -0.24
C ASP A 79 12.59 -14.24 -0.49
N ASN A 80 12.90 -14.97 0.56
CA ASN A 80 13.59 -16.26 0.42
C ASN A 80 12.86 -17.39 1.10
N GLU A 81 11.79 -17.84 0.48
CA GLU A 81 11.01 -18.99 0.92
C GLU A 81 11.85 -20.27 1.01
N ARG A 82 12.83 -20.41 0.11
CA ARG A 82 13.65 -21.63 0.01
C ARG A 82 14.63 -21.82 1.16
N ILE A 83 15.07 -20.74 1.81
CA ILE A 83 16.11 -20.80 2.84
C ILE A 83 15.53 -20.59 4.22
N SER A 84 14.78 -19.54 4.44
CA SER A 84 14.34 -19.15 5.79
C SER A 84 12.93 -18.64 5.87
N ASN A 85 12.25 -18.48 4.74
CA ASN A 85 10.92 -17.86 4.67
C ASN A 85 10.89 -16.49 5.36
N SER A 86 11.95 -15.71 5.18
CA SER A 86 12.18 -14.43 5.87
C SER A 86 11.64 -13.28 5.05
N TYR A 87 10.99 -12.34 5.73
CA TYR A 87 10.37 -11.15 5.12
C TYR A 87 10.84 -9.89 5.82
N LEU A 88 10.95 -8.79 5.05
CA LEU A 88 11.25 -7.48 5.60
C LEU A 88 9.98 -6.74 6.01
N PRO A 89 10.02 -5.98 7.11
CA PRO A 89 8.94 -5.09 7.47
C PRO A 89 8.76 -3.98 6.42
N ARG A 90 7.50 -3.72 6.05
CA ARG A 90 7.10 -2.60 5.20
C ARG A 90 6.32 -1.60 6.03
N MET A 91 6.81 -0.37 6.15
CA MET A 91 6.09 0.69 6.85
C MET A 91 4.85 1.10 6.06
N ARG A 92 3.69 1.03 6.71
CA ARG A 92 2.39 1.39 6.16
C ARG A 92 1.98 2.79 6.59
N HIS A 93 1.95 2.98 7.90
CA HIS A 93 1.56 4.24 8.51
C HIS A 93 2.58 4.64 9.58
N ALA A 94 2.95 5.90 9.58
CA ALA A 94 3.79 6.51 10.60
C ALA A 94 3.41 7.99 10.68
N PHE A 95 2.47 8.35 11.55
CA PHE A 95 1.97 9.72 11.64
C PHE A 95 1.60 10.14 13.06
N LEU A 96 1.57 11.44 13.27
CA LEU A 96 1.01 12.09 14.44
C LEU A 96 -0.26 12.85 14.02
N LYS A 97 -1.26 12.81 14.88
CA LYS A 97 -2.49 13.59 14.73
C LYS A 97 -2.73 14.46 15.97
N TYR A 98 -2.96 15.74 15.75
CA TYR A 98 -3.35 16.69 16.78
C TYR A 98 -4.47 17.58 16.26
N LYS A 99 -5.63 17.53 16.90
CA LYS A 99 -6.83 18.24 16.43
C LYS A 99 -7.14 17.93 14.98
N ASN A 100 -7.11 18.95 14.16
CA ASN A 100 -7.40 18.88 12.71
C ASN A 100 -6.17 18.57 11.86
N TRP A 101 -4.97 18.51 12.48
CA TRP A 101 -3.70 18.32 11.78
C TRP A 101 -3.25 16.86 11.84
N LEU A 102 -2.74 16.39 10.72
CA LEU A 102 -2.02 15.12 10.61
C LEU A 102 -0.66 15.38 9.93
N VAL A 103 0.40 14.84 10.49
CA VAL A 103 1.76 14.95 9.94
C VAL A 103 2.40 13.57 9.93
N GLY A 104 2.91 13.16 8.80
CA GLY A 104 3.60 11.87 8.60
C GLY A 104 3.07 11.09 7.41
N GLN A 105 3.38 9.80 7.37
CA GLN A 105 3.01 8.91 6.26
C GLN A 105 1.68 8.20 6.53
N THR A 106 0.73 8.35 5.63
CA THR A 106 -0.54 7.61 5.61
C THR A 106 -1.09 7.53 4.19
N TRP A 107 -2.32 7.04 4.04
CA TRP A 107 -3.00 7.04 2.76
C TRP A 107 -3.05 8.46 2.18
N THR A 108 -2.75 8.56 0.88
CA THR A 108 -2.95 9.82 0.15
C THR A 108 -4.36 10.35 0.35
N THR A 109 -4.52 11.66 0.33
CA THR A 109 -5.82 12.32 0.46
C THR A 109 -6.76 12.01 -0.71
N PHE A 110 -6.21 11.59 -1.86
CA PHE A 110 -6.99 11.08 -2.99
C PHE A 110 -7.65 9.72 -2.76
N MET A 111 -7.32 9.01 -1.68
CA MET A 111 -7.85 7.67 -1.40
C MET A 111 -8.86 7.70 -0.28
N ASP A 112 -10.11 7.39 -0.57
CA ASP A 112 -11.13 7.11 0.43
C ASP A 112 -11.15 5.61 0.77
N VAL A 113 -10.51 5.24 1.87
CA VAL A 113 -10.51 3.85 2.35
C VAL A 113 -11.88 3.40 2.85
N GLY A 114 -12.77 4.31 3.17
CA GLY A 114 -14.14 4.00 3.59
C GLY A 114 -15.04 3.56 2.43
N ALA A 115 -14.66 3.89 1.19
CA ALA A 115 -15.36 3.50 -0.02
C ALA A 115 -14.90 2.14 -0.59
N LEU A 116 -13.85 1.54 -0.03
CA LEU A 116 -13.36 0.23 -0.46
C LEU A 116 -14.33 -0.87 -0.05
N HIS A 117 -14.68 -1.74 -1.00
CA HIS A 117 -15.45 -2.95 -0.70
C HIS A 117 -14.55 -4.05 -0.12
N GLU A 118 -15.15 -4.97 0.60
CA GLU A 118 -14.44 -6.16 1.08
C GLU A 118 -14.09 -7.09 -0.06
N SER A 119 -12.86 -7.55 -0.09
CA SER A 119 -12.33 -8.52 -1.05
C SER A 119 -11.44 -9.53 -0.35
N LEU A 120 -11.36 -10.75 -0.87
CA LEU A 120 -10.40 -11.76 -0.43
C LEU A 120 -9.00 -11.44 -0.92
N ASP A 121 -8.88 -10.79 -2.08
CA ASP A 121 -7.61 -10.29 -2.57
C ASP A 121 -7.10 -9.12 -1.71
N PHE A 122 -5.79 -9.05 -1.51
CA PHE A 122 -5.15 -8.05 -0.66
C PHE A 122 -5.39 -6.61 -1.13
N ILE A 123 -5.38 -6.40 -2.43
CA ILE A 123 -5.60 -5.08 -3.04
C ILE A 123 -7.09 -4.88 -3.36
N GLY A 124 -7.78 -5.93 -3.74
CA GLY A 124 -9.15 -5.86 -4.23
C GLY A 124 -9.22 -5.29 -5.66
N THR A 125 -10.33 -4.70 -6.01
CA THR A 125 -10.50 -4.04 -7.30
C THR A 125 -9.66 -2.77 -7.34
N THR A 126 -8.69 -2.72 -8.24
CA THR A 126 -7.71 -1.63 -8.33
C THR A 126 -8.05 -0.58 -9.38
N ASP A 127 -9.02 -0.86 -10.25
CA ASP A 127 -9.43 0.05 -11.31
C ASP A 127 -10.04 1.34 -10.72
N GLY A 128 -9.39 2.47 -10.99
CA GLY A 128 -9.82 3.77 -10.49
C GLY A 128 -9.50 4.04 -9.01
N ILE A 129 -8.71 3.17 -8.36
CA ILE A 129 -8.30 3.35 -6.96
C ILE A 129 -6.83 3.73 -6.89
N THR A 130 -6.55 4.85 -6.23
CA THR A 130 -5.18 5.30 -5.96
C THR A 130 -4.67 4.64 -4.67
N PHE A 131 -3.95 3.54 -4.79
CA PHE A 131 -3.33 2.84 -3.67
C PHE A 131 -1.97 3.45 -3.29
N GLY A 132 -1.97 4.73 -2.94
CA GLY A 132 -0.76 5.44 -2.53
C GLY A 132 -0.73 5.72 -1.02
N ARG A 133 0.47 5.68 -0.44
CA ARG A 133 0.76 6.26 0.88
C ARG A 133 1.85 7.26 0.71
N GLN A 134 1.58 8.48 1.17
CA GLN A 134 2.49 9.59 1.02
C GLN A 134 2.84 10.17 2.39
N VAL A 135 4.05 10.71 2.49
CA VAL A 135 4.40 11.61 3.58
C VAL A 135 3.70 12.93 3.32
N MET A 136 2.98 13.42 4.33
CA MET A 136 2.13 14.59 4.15
C MET A 136 1.98 15.43 5.41
N VAL A 137 1.55 16.66 5.20
CA VAL A 137 0.88 17.49 6.20
C VAL A 137 -0.55 17.69 5.72
N ARG A 138 -1.53 17.24 6.49
CA ARG A 138 -2.96 17.36 6.15
C ARG A 138 -3.71 18.11 7.23
N TYR A 139 -4.59 18.99 6.81
CA TYR A 139 -5.56 19.70 7.64
C TYR A 139 -6.98 19.30 7.24
N SER A 140 -7.76 18.80 8.20
CA SER A 140 -9.13 18.32 7.97
C SER A 140 -10.12 19.14 8.79
N GLN A 141 -11.12 19.75 8.14
CA GLN A 141 -12.18 20.50 8.82
C GLN A 141 -13.48 20.49 8.04
N ASN A 142 -14.59 20.25 8.73
CA ASN A 142 -15.95 20.34 8.18
C ASN A 142 -16.19 19.53 6.89
N GLY A 143 -15.54 18.38 6.76
CA GLY A 143 -15.66 17.52 5.58
C GLY A 143 -14.75 17.90 4.42
N PHE A 144 -13.86 18.88 4.60
CA PHE A 144 -12.81 19.24 3.66
C PHE A 144 -11.45 18.79 4.19
N ASP A 145 -10.63 18.26 3.29
CA ASP A 145 -9.23 17.90 3.53
C ASP A 145 -8.34 18.75 2.60
N PHE A 146 -7.28 19.30 3.17
CA PHE A 146 -6.21 19.98 2.46
C PHE A 146 -4.90 19.34 2.81
N ALA A 147 -4.10 18.95 1.82
CA ALA A 147 -2.84 18.29 2.05
C ALA A 147 -1.71 18.85 1.18
N LEU A 148 -0.52 18.82 1.76
CA LEU A 148 0.75 18.90 1.04
C LEU A 148 1.37 17.51 1.14
N GLU A 149 1.50 16.83 0.00
CA GLU A 149 2.00 15.46 -0.09
C GLU A 149 3.32 15.38 -0.83
N ASN A 150 4.10 14.34 -0.53
CA ASN A 150 5.31 14.04 -1.28
C ASN A 150 4.95 13.78 -2.75
N PRO A 151 5.61 14.44 -3.71
CA PRO A 151 5.24 14.37 -5.12
C PRO A 151 5.75 13.09 -5.78
N GLU A 152 5.13 11.96 -5.49
CA GLU A 152 5.42 10.69 -6.12
C GLU A 152 4.25 10.22 -6.97
N THR A 153 4.52 9.83 -8.21
CA THR A 153 3.51 9.28 -9.10
C THR A 153 3.64 7.77 -9.24
N THR A 154 2.49 7.10 -9.39
CA THR A 154 2.41 5.69 -9.79
C THR A 154 2.22 5.53 -11.30
N VAL A 155 2.24 6.62 -12.06
CA VAL A 155 2.11 6.58 -13.52
C VAL A 155 3.39 6.05 -14.15
N VAL A 156 3.27 4.94 -14.87
CA VAL A 156 4.36 4.35 -15.65
C VAL A 156 4.20 4.78 -17.11
N GLY A 157 5.20 5.49 -17.64
CA GLY A 157 5.15 5.93 -19.02
C GLY A 157 6.38 6.73 -19.45
N VAL A 158 6.51 6.96 -20.75
CA VAL A 158 7.57 7.78 -21.30
C VAL A 158 7.36 9.24 -20.87
N GLY A 159 8.32 9.80 -20.12
CA GLY A 159 8.26 11.17 -19.62
C GLY A 159 7.56 11.34 -18.27
N ALA A 160 7.11 10.25 -17.64
CA ALA A 160 6.74 10.30 -16.24
C ALA A 160 7.98 10.52 -15.37
N THR A 161 8.00 11.58 -14.58
CA THR A 161 9.07 11.87 -13.63
C THR A 161 8.51 11.90 -12.22
N ASP A 162 9.19 11.25 -11.30
CA ASP A 162 8.85 11.25 -9.88
C ASP A 162 9.47 12.46 -9.14
N ASP A 163 10.34 13.21 -9.85
CA ASP A 163 11.12 14.29 -9.28
C ASP A 163 10.45 15.66 -9.51
N ASN A 164 9.41 15.95 -8.76
CA ASN A 164 8.87 17.30 -8.69
C ASN A 164 9.60 18.13 -7.63
N SER A 165 9.85 19.40 -7.92
CA SER A 165 10.57 20.31 -7.00
C SER A 165 9.66 20.91 -5.92
N VAL A 166 8.37 20.62 -5.97
CA VAL A 166 7.36 21.16 -5.04
C VAL A 166 6.40 20.04 -4.61
N PRO A 167 5.87 20.09 -3.38
CA PRO A 167 4.84 19.16 -2.94
C PRO A 167 3.59 19.20 -3.81
N ASP A 168 2.91 18.08 -3.91
CA ASP A 168 1.56 18.04 -4.46
C ASP A 168 0.57 18.72 -3.50
N VAL A 169 -0.27 19.58 -4.05
CA VAL A 169 -1.34 20.28 -3.31
C VAL A 169 -2.66 19.59 -3.62
N ILE A 170 -3.31 19.11 -2.58
CA ILE A 170 -4.56 18.35 -2.67
C ILE A 170 -5.64 19.03 -1.85
#